data_db13286efd6c770e0a8e8b1cc0f1faba
#
_entry.id   db13286efd6c770e0a8e8b1cc0f1faba
#
_cell.length_a   1.000
_cell.length_b   1.000
_cell.length_c   1.000
_cell.angle_alpha   90.00
_cell.angle_beta   90.00
_cell.angle_gamma   90.00
#
_symmetry.space_group_name_H-M   'P 1'
#
loop_
_entity.id
_entity.type
_entity.pdbx_description
1 polymer ?
#
loop_
_entity_poly.entity_id
_entity_poly.type
_entity_poly.pdbx_seq_one_letter_code
_entity_poly.pdbx_strand_id
1 'polypeptide(L)'
;MDELARALRILPGVGPKAAQRMALHLLQHDRDGAVRLAHALEHAAQAVRHCERCNTFTEEVLCALCSSGKRDATLLCVVETPSDLMMVEQTQAYAGLYYVLMGRLSPLDGIGPKEIRLERLIKRATDGVVTEVVLATNFTN
;
A
#
# COMPACT_ATOMS: atom_id res chain seq x y z
N MET A 1 -5.16 30.40 2.71
CA MET A 1 -3.82 29.94 2.32
C MET A 1 -3.14 29.17 3.45
N ASP A 2 -3.20 29.66 4.68
CA ASP A 2 -2.57 29.01 5.84
C ASP A 2 -3.15 27.62 6.17
N GLU A 3 -4.43 27.43 5.93
CA GLU A 3 -5.09 26.13 6.11
C GLU A 3 -4.56 25.09 5.08
N LEU A 4 -4.45 25.47 3.80
CA LEU A 4 -3.88 24.61 2.77
C LEU A 4 -2.42 24.24 3.08
N ALA A 5 -1.60 25.22 3.48
CA ALA A 5 -0.22 24.96 3.87
C ALA A 5 -0.12 24.05 5.10
N ARG A 6 -1.03 24.18 6.08
CA ARG A 6 -1.13 23.26 7.23
C ARG A 6 -1.54 21.85 6.81
N ALA A 7 -2.53 21.73 5.92
CA ALA A 7 -2.99 20.45 5.41
C ALA A 7 -1.87 19.70 4.67
N LEU A 8 -1.09 20.38 3.83
CA LEU A 8 0.04 19.78 3.10
C LEU A 8 1.15 19.24 4.03
N ARG A 9 1.25 19.73 5.27
CA ARG A 9 2.26 19.27 6.24
C ARG A 9 1.98 17.89 6.84
N ILE A 10 0.82 17.31 6.59
CA ILE A 10 0.54 15.91 6.95
C ILE A 10 1.36 14.93 6.10
N LEU A 11 1.86 15.37 4.94
CA LEU A 11 2.66 14.54 4.06
C LEU A 11 4.09 14.36 4.62
N PRO A 12 4.64 13.14 4.60
CA PRO A 12 5.99 12.89 5.08
C PRO A 12 7.02 13.70 4.26
N GLY A 13 7.98 14.31 4.93
CA GLY A 13 9.01 15.13 4.28
C GLY A 13 8.57 16.56 3.90
N VAL A 14 7.31 16.92 4.13
CA VAL A 14 6.81 18.27 3.82
C VAL A 14 6.89 19.17 5.06
N GLY A 15 7.96 19.95 5.14
CA GLY A 15 8.13 20.98 6.18
C GLY A 15 7.37 22.27 5.85
N PRO A 16 7.34 23.26 6.79
CA PRO A 16 6.58 24.50 6.64
C PRO A 16 6.91 25.29 5.37
N LYS A 17 8.19 25.42 5.02
CA LYS A 17 8.64 26.13 3.81
C LYS A 17 8.19 25.44 2.51
N ALA A 18 8.28 24.10 2.48
CA ALA A 18 7.83 23.32 1.33
C ALA A 18 6.31 23.41 1.15
N ALA A 19 5.55 23.26 2.24
CA ALA A 19 4.09 23.38 2.22
C ALA A 19 3.63 24.77 1.70
N GLN A 20 4.26 25.83 2.18
CA GLN A 20 3.94 27.19 1.73
C GLN A 20 4.24 27.39 0.24
N ARG A 21 5.39 26.89 -0.25
CA ARG A 21 5.76 26.96 -1.67
C ARG A 21 4.77 26.16 -2.54
N MET A 22 4.36 24.96 -2.11
CA MET A 22 3.37 24.13 -2.81
C MET A 22 2.02 24.82 -2.87
N ALA A 23 1.54 25.37 -1.76
CA ALA A 23 0.27 26.11 -1.71
C ALA A 23 0.28 27.32 -2.65
N LEU A 24 1.34 28.12 -2.65
CA LEU A 24 1.50 29.26 -3.55
C LEU A 24 1.53 28.81 -5.02
N HIS A 25 2.28 27.77 -5.35
CA HIS A 25 2.35 27.25 -6.71
C HIS A 25 0.97 26.84 -7.24
N LEU A 26 0.22 26.04 -6.48
CA LEU A 26 -1.12 25.63 -6.85
C LEU A 26 -2.06 26.82 -7.07
N LEU A 27 -2.03 27.82 -6.18
CA LEU A 27 -2.94 28.96 -6.27
C LEU A 27 -2.56 29.96 -7.36
N GLN A 28 -1.29 30.09 -7.69
CA GLN A 28 -0.80 31.03 -8.70
C GLN A 28 -0.77 30.43 -10.11
N HIS A 29 -0.43 29.15 -10.24
CA HIS A 29 -0.07 28.56 -11.54
C HIS A 29 -0.98 27.43 -11.97
N ASP A 30 -1.65 26.71 -11.05
CA ASP A 30 -2.47 25.52 -11.40
C ASP A 30 -3.65 25.33 -10.44
N ARG A 31 -4.62 26.24 -10.51
CA ARG A 31 -5.84 26.13 -9.69
C ARG A 31 -6.68 24.91 -10.06
N ASP A 32 -6.74 24.56 -11.34
CA ASP A 32 -7.45 23.39 -11.81
C ASP A 32 -6.75 22.10 -11.34
N GLY A 33 -5.41 22.10 -11.29
CA GLY A 33 -4.65 21.02 -10.67
C GLY A 33 -4.92 20.88 -9.19
N ALA A 34 -5.09 21.98 -8.46
CA ALA A 34 -5.48 21.94 -7.05
C ALA A 34 -6.85 21.31 -6.85
N VAL A 35 -7.83 21.62 -7.71
CA VAL A 35 -9.17 21.02 -7.66
C VAL A 35 -9.12 19.52 -7.99
N ARG A 36 -8.38 19.14 -9.05
CA ARG A 36 -8.19 17.72 -9.40
C ARG A 36 -7.53 16.95 -8.27
N LEU A 37 -6.51 17.52 -7.62
CA LEU A 37 -5.83 16.90 -6.47
C LEU A 37 -6.79 16.70 -5.30
N ALA A 38 -7.61 17.70 -4.98
CA ALA A 38 -8.59 17.61 -3.91
C ALA A 38 -9.61 16.47 -4.17
N HIS A 39 -10.17 16.40 -5.37
CA HIS A 39 -11.09 15.32 -5.76
C HIS A 39 -10.42 13.95 -5.74
N ALA A 40 -9.17 13.83 -6.20
CA ALA A 40 -8.44 12.57 -6.19
C ALA A 40 -8.17 12.07 -4.76
N LEU A 41 -7.82 12.98 -3.85
CA LEU A 41 -7.63 12.64 -2.43
C LEU A 41 -8.93 12.21 -1.77
N GLU A 42 -10.02 12.95 -2.01
CA GLU A 42 -11.34 12.61 -1.48
C GLU A 42 -11.79 11.24 -1.99
N HIS A 43 -11.71 11.02 -3.29
CA HIS A 43 -12.07 9.75 -3.91
C HIS A 43 -11.24 8.59 -3.34
N ALA A 44 -9.93 8.74 -3.27
CA ALA A 44 -9.04 7.70 -2.74
C ALA A 44 -9.35 7.37 -1.27
N ALA A 45 -9.62 8.39 -0.45
CA ALA A 45 -9.96 8.22 0.96
C ALA A 45 -11.27 7.45 1.18
N GLN A 46 -12.22 7.55 0.24
CA GLN A 46 -13.53 6.88 0.31
C GLN A 46 -13.54 5.51 -0.37
N ALA A 47 -12.89 5.38 -1.53
CA ALA A 47 -12.98 4.21 -2.39
C ALA A 47 -11.90 3.15 -2.10
N VAL A 48 -10.68 3.58 -1.73
CA VAL A 48 -9.57 2.65 -1.53
C VAL A 48 -9.74 1.86 -0.24
N ARG A 49 -9.65 0.56 -0.37
CA ARG A 49 -9.74 -0.43 0.71
C ARG A 49 -8.63 -1.48 0.57
N HIS A 50 -8.61 -2.42 1.49
CA HIS A 50 -7.71 -3.57 1.40
C HIS A 50 -8.32 -4.69 0.58
N CYS A 51 -7.54 -5.24 -0.36
CA CYS A 51 -7.89 -6.46 -1.08
C CYS A 51 -8.16 -7.59 -0.08
N GLU A 52 -9.29 -8.26 -0.20
CA GLU A 52 -9.67 -9.33 0.74
C GLU A 52 -8.73 -10.53 0.70
N ARG A 53 -8.02 -10.75 -0.40
CA ARG A 53 -7.11 -11.88 -0.55
C ARG A 53 -5.67 -11.56 -0.15
N CYS A 54 -5.09 -10.47 -0.66
CA CYS A 54 -3.67 -10.16 -0.46
C CYS A 54 -3.38 -8.96 0.44
N ASN A 55 -4.40 -8.29 0.93
CA ASN A 55 -4.31 -7.13 1.83
C ASN A 55 -3.66 -5.86 1.22
N THR A 56 -3.29 -5.81 -0.08
CA THR A 56 -2.84 -4.58 -0.74
C THR A 56 -3.99 -3.59 -0.92
N PHE A 57 -3.69 -2.35 -1.29
CA PHE A 57 -4.71 -1.35 -1.61
C PHE A 57 -5.41 -1.63 -2.94
N THR A 58 -6.72 -1.41 -2.99
CA THR A 58 -7.55 -1.57 -4.19
C THR A 58 -8.88 -0.84 -3.99
N GLU A 59 -9.54 -0.46 -5.06
CA GLU A 59 -10.92 0.04 -5.05
C GLU A 59 -11.94 -1.11 -5.12
N GLU A 60 -11.53 -2.26 -5.63
CA GLU A 60 -12.34 -3.47 -5.79
C GLU A 60 -12.23 -4.42 -4.58
N VAL A 61 -13.10 -5.42 -4.51
CA VAL A 61 -13.03 -6.49 -3.51
C VAL A 61 -11.72 -7.26 -3.60
N LEU A 62 -11.31 -7.60 -4.82
CA LEU A 62 -10.03 -8.23 -5.15
C LEU A 62 -9.23 -7.33 -6.08
N CYS A 63 -7.95 -7.11 -5.78
CA CYS A 63 -7.07 -6.37 -6.67
C CYS A 63 -6.82 -7.11 -7.99
N ALA A 64 -6.33 -6.39 -8.99
CA ALA A 64 -6.06 -6.92 -10.33
C ALA A 64 -5.16 -8.18 -10.33
N LEU A 65 -4.20 -8.27 -9.42
CA LEU A 65 -3.33 -9.44 -9.29
C LEU A 65 -4.09 -10.66 -8.75
N CYS A 66 -4.92 -10.46 -7.73
CA CYS A 66 -5.69 -11.54 -7.10
C CYS A 66 -6.86 -12.04 -7.95
N SER A 67 -7.40 -11.20 -8.84
CA SER A 67 -8.47 -11.56 -9.79
C SER A 67 -7.94 -12.15 -11.10
N SER A 68 -6.64 -12.05 -11.36
CA SER A 68 -6.02 -12.57 -12.59
C SER A 68 -5.97 -14.11 -12.59
N GLY A 69 -6.63 -14.71 -13.57
CA GLY A 69 -6.53 -16.17 -13.82
C GLY A 69 -5.19 -16.64 -14.41
N LYS A 70 -4.25 -15.73 -14.67
CA LYS A 70 -2.93 -16.05 -15.23
C LYS A 70 -1.87 -16.28 -14.15
N ARG A 71 -2.21 -16.03 -12.87
CA ARG A 71 -1.30 -16.17 -11.74
C ARG A 71 -1.31 -17.57 -11.19
N ASP A 72 -0.14 -18.04 -10.77
CA ASP A 72 0.00 -19.31 -10.08
C ASP A 72 -0.47 -19.17 -8.64
N ALA A 73 -1.62 -19.76 -8.33
CA ALA A 73 -2.22 -19.70 -7.00
C ALA A 73 -1.47 -20.56 -5.96
N THR A 74 -0.60 -21.46 -6.40
CA THR A 74 0.19 -22.33 -5.52
C THR A 74 1.39 -21.63 -4.90
N LEU A 75 1.82 -20.49 -5.48
CA LEU A 75 2.94 -19.69 -5.02
C LEU A 75 2.45 -18.44 -4.28
N LEU A 76 2.92 -18.23 -3.07
CA LEU A 76 2.59 -17.07 -2.24
C LEU A 76 3.85 -16.31 -1.83
N CYS A 77 4.00 -15.06 -2.28
CA CYS A 77 5.06 -14.17 -1.86
C CYS A 77 4.54 -13.20 -0.77
N VAL A 78 5.20 -13.20 0.37
CA VAL A 78 4.87 -12.31 1.50
C VAL A 78 5.82 -11.13 1.48
N VAL A 79 5.27 -9.91 1.40
CA VAL A 79 6.01 -8.65 1.40
C VAL A 79 5.53 -7.74 2.53
N GLU A 80 6.35 -6.77 2.95
CA GLU A 80 6.00 -5.86 4.05
C GLU A 80 5.04 -4.76 3.61
N THR A 81 5.27 -4.17 2.44
CA THR A 81 4.54 -2.99 1.96
C THR A 81 3.99 -3.18 0.54
N PRO A 82 2.98 -2.38 0.13
CA PRO A 82 2.56 -2.34 -1.26
C PRO A 82 3.68 -1.91 -2.23
N SER A 83 4.64 -1.10 -1.76
CA SER A 83 5.80 -0.70 -2.57
C SER A 83 6.71 -1.87 -2.89
N ASP A 84 6.95 -2.76 -1.92
CA ASP A 84 7.74 -3.98 -2.15
C ASP A 84 7.06 -4.89 -3.18
N LEU A 85 5.74 -5.06 -3.08
CA LEU A 85 4.97 -5.79 -4.08
C LEU A 85 5.17 -5.19 -5.48
N MET A 86 5.06 -3.88 -5.62
CA MET A 86 5.24 -3.19 -6.90
C MET A 86 6.66 -3.38 -7.46
N MET A 87 7.68 -3.35 -6.60
CA MET A 87 9.07 -3.60 -7.00
C MET A 87 9.27 -5.03 -7.54
N VAL A 88 8.69 -6.03 -6.87
CA VAL A 88 8.76 -7.42 -7.36
C VAL A 88 8.02 -7.56 -8.70
N GLU A 89 6.84 -6.95 -8.85
CA GLU A 89 6.07 -6.97 -10.11
C GLU A 89 6.82 -6.32 -11.28
N GLN A 90 7.56 -5.25 -11.03
CA GLN A 90 8.37 -4.59 -12.07
C GLN A 90 9.45 -5.51 -12.66
N THR A 91 9.93 -6.50 -11.92
CA THR A 91 10.90 -7.48 -12.43
C THR A 91 10.30 -8.43 -13.45
N GLN A 92 8.97 -8.62 -13.43
CA GLN A 92 8.24 -9.61 -14.25
C GLN A 92 8.74 -11.06 -14.08
N ALA A 93 9.51 -11.33 -13.04
CA ALA A 93 10.12 -12.63 -12.78
C ALA A 93 9.24 -13.54 -11.91
N TYR A 94 8.22 -12.98 -11.25
CA TYR A 94 7.35 -13.71 -10.33
C TYR A 94 5.93 -13.84 -10.87
N ALA A 95 5.45 -15.07 -10.97
CA ALA A 95 4.12 -15.36 -11.51
C ALA A 95 3.07 -15.74 -10.45
N GLY A 96 3.44 -15.82 -9.17
CA GLY A 96 2.56 -16.19 -8.07
C GLY A 96 1.70 -15.06 -7.54
N LEU A 97 1.01 -15.32 -6.46
CA LEU A 97 0.19 -14.37 -5.71
C LEU A 97 0.97 -13.78 -4.53
N TYR A 98 0.43 -12.70 -3.96
CA TYR A 98 1.07 -11.98 -2.86
C TYR A 98 0.24 -11.97 -1.60
N TYR A 99 0.90 -11.67 -0.48
CA TYR A 99 0.29 -11.17 0.74
C TYR A 99 1.12 -9.99 1.27
N VAL A 100 0.44 -8.88 1.54
CA VAL A 100 1.06 -7.64 2.02
C VAL A 100 0.77 -7.48 3.51
N LEU A 101 1.83 -7.43 4.33
CA LEU A 101 1.71 -7.32 5.78
C LEU A 101 1.22 -5.94 6.23
N MET A 102 1.40 -4.90 5.40
CA MET A 102 1.16 -3.49 5.71
C MET A 102 2.03 -2.95 6.86
N GLY A 103 3.18 -3.54 7.04
CA GLY A 103 4.14 -3.20 8.07
C GLY A 103 5.08 -4.36 8.34
N ARG A 104 5.90 -4.19 9.35
CA ARG A 104 6.82 -5.23 9.85
C ARG A 104 6.55 -5.47 11.33
N LEU A 105 6.90 -6.65 11.80
CA LEU A 105 6.92 -6.91 13.24
C LEU A 105 7.96 -6.00 13.89
N SER A 106 7.52 -5.10 14.76
CA SER A 106 8.37 -4.18 15.49
C SER A 106 7.84 -4.04 16.91
N PRO A 107 8.34 -4.84 17.85
CA PRO A 107 7.93 -4.73 19.26
C PRO A 107 8.20 -3.33 19.85
N LEU A 108 9.24 -2.65 19.36
CA LEU A 108 9.58 -1.30 19.79
C LEU A 108 8.56 -0.25 19.35
N ASP A 109 7.94 -0.45 18.18
CA ASP A 109 6.90 0.42 17.61
C ASP A 109 5.49 -0.05 17.98
N GLY A 110 5.35 -1.11 18.79
CA GLY A 110 4.08 -1.68 19.20
C GLY A 110 3.36 -2.44 18.08
N ILE A 111 4.06 -2.79 16.99
CA ILE A 111 3.50 -3.54 15.86
C ILE A 111 3.69 -5.02 16.09
N GLY A 112 2.60 -5.68 16.52
CA GLY A 112 2.54 -7.10 16.79
C GLY A 112 1.85 -7.91 15.68
N PRO A 113 1.63 -9.20 15.91
CA PRO A 113 1.00 -10.10 14.93
C PRO A 113 -0.41 -9.69 14.50
N LYS A 114 -1.15 -8.98 15.36
CA LYS A 114 -2.52 -8.52 15.07
C LYS A 114 -2.51 -7.37 14.07
N GLU A 115 -1.60 -6.43 14.23
CA GLU A 115 -1.46 -5.24 13.40
C GLU A 115 -1.11 -5.62 11.95
N ILE A 116 -0.26 -6.63 11.76
CA ILE A 116 0.10 -7.16 10.44
C ILE A 116 -0.87 -8.24 9.91
N ARG A 117 -1.96 -8.50 10.65
CA ARG A 117 -2.98 -9.49 10.30
C ARG A 117 -2.41 -10.89 10.03
N LEU A 118 -1.49 -11.33 10.87
CA LEU A 118 -0.77 -12.60 10.71
C LEU A 118 -1.71 -13.81 10.63
N GLU A 119 -2.83 -13.82 11.35
CA GLU A 119 -3.84 -14.88 11.28
C GLU A 119 -4.42 -15.08 9.87
N ARG A 120 -4.63 -13.97 9.14
CA ARG A 120 -5.09 -14.02 7.74
C ARG A 120 -4.02 -14.60 6.82
N LEU A 121 -2.76 -14.25 7.05
CA LEU A 121 -1.64 -14.83 6.32
C LEU A 121 -1.55 -16.34 6.55
N ILE A 122 -1.59 -16.78 7.81
CA ILE A 122 -1.55 -18.22 8.15
C ILE A 122 -2.70 -18.96 7.47
N LYS A 123 -3.93 -18.44 7.58
CA LYS A 123 -5.09 -19.03 6.91
C LYS A 123 -4.89 -19.12 5.39
N ARG A 124 -4.29 -18.08 4.79
CA ARG A 124 -4.02 -18.07 3.35
C ARG A 124 -2.93 -19.06 2.94
N ALA A 125 -1.86 -19.18 3.74
CA ALA A 125 -0.75 -20.09 3.51
C ALA A 125 -1.12 -21.57 3.73
N THR A 126 -2.19 -21.84 4.48
CA THR A 126 -2.66 -23.20 4.82
C THR A 126 -4.03 -23.53 4.22
N ASP A 127 -4.43 -22.85 3.15
CA ASP A 127 -5.73 -23.02 2.50
C ASP A 127 -5.85 -24.30 1.64
N GLY A 128 -4.77 -25.08 1.54
CA GLY A 128 -4.68 -26.30 0.75
C GLY A 128 -4.40 -26.07 -0.74
N VAL A 129 -4.29 -24.81 -1.18
CA VAL A 129 -3.91 -24.44 -2.55
C VAL A 129 -2.44 -24.03 -2.60
N VAL A 130 -1.99 -23.23 -1.63
CA VAL A 130 -0.60 -22.77 -1.54
C VAL A 130 0.32 -23.92 -1.18
N THR A 131 1.32 -24.15 -2.01
CA THR A 131 2.35 -25.19 -1.82
C THR A 131 3.72 -24.61 -1.48
N GLU A 132 3.97 -23.36 -1.85
CA GLU A 132 5.22 -22.67 -1.58
C GLU A 132 4.96 -21.24 -1.09
N VAL A 133 5.67 -20.85 -0.03
CA VAL A 133 5.65 -19.48 0.52
C VAL A 133 7.05 -18.88 0.46
N VAL A 134 7.18 -17.76 -0.22
CA VAL A 134 8.40 -16.96 -0.28
C VAL A 134 8.26 -15.79 0.69
N LEU A 135 9.12 -15.68 1.67
CA LEU A 135 9.18 -14.56 2.61
C LEU A 135 10.16 -13.51 2.09
N ALA A 136 9.62 -12.46 1.43
CA ALA A 136 10.39 -11.34 0.92
C ALA A 136 10.24 -10.13 1.87
N THR A 137 10.70 -10.31 3.09
CA THR A 137 10.68 -9.31 4.16
C THR A 137 12.10 -8.83 4.47
N ASN A 138 12.20 -7.60 4.98
CA ASN A 138 13.50 -7.07 5.38
C ASN A 138 14.03 -7.79 6.62
N PHE A 139 15.33 -7.98 6.66
CA PHE A 139 16.01 -8.48 7.85
C PHE A 139 16.02 -7.37 8.90
N THR A 140 15.39 -7.61 10.04
CA THR A 140 15.47 -6.72 11.21
C THR A 140 16.35 -7.39 12.26
N ASN A 141 17.47 -6.73 12.60
CA ASN A 141 18.27 -7.10 13.77
C ASN A 141 17.54 -6.75 15.06
#